data_a1a9a49af443c4bbad2ed92524900edc
#
_entry.id   a1a9a49af443c4bbad2ed92524900edc
#
_cell.length_a   1.000
_cell.length_b   1.000
_cell.length_c   1.000
_cell.angle_alpha   90.00
_cell.angle_beta   90.00
_cell.angle_gamma   90.00
#
_symmetry.space_group_name_H-M   'P 1'
#
loop_
_entity.id
_entity.type
_entity.pdbx_description
1 polymer ?
#
loop_
_entity_poly.entity_id
_entity_poly.type
_entity_poly.pdbx_seq_one_letter_code
_entity_poly.pdbx_strand_id
1 'polypeptide(L)'
;RDLEPEKKGRFGKMFGKEEKIYLTPWEKKKIEYTLLKQLIGGGPLEPFMRDPYIEDIHVVTGEDIHLVHKLFDMIKTNIRISKEEGPIFSRALSEKIGMPVSEGQPIADGVLPDGSRTNIIYSSAVSIKGPSMSIRRFTETPISVTQLIKWGTISSGIAAYLWLCLQYGRSFFLCGGTACGKTTTMNAIIPFIPPEKKIYTAESTPELQVPHTVWQRLLTKTTGPKEGQVDLFDLLKAALRSRPDYIIPGEVRGAEGNIVFQAMQTGHPVMTTFHAGSVTKVIQRFTGDPINVPKTFMDNLDLVYIQLMVERQGKKIRRCVSIDEIEGYNREADGIMARKAFEWDPVEDVHRFIANKNSYILEEKIAKNAGYADTSEIYDEYEKRKYILERLVEEEVFDYYKVVEAVWGYYREGEKGLPIEV
;
A
#
# COMPACT_ATOMS: atom_id res chain seq x y z
N ARG A 1 -18.30 49.26 -20.74
CA ARG A 1 -16.85 49.55 -20.91
C ARG A 1 -16.31 48.54 -21.89
N ASP A 2 -15.83 49.04 -23.02
CA ASP A 2 -15.41 48.37 -24.23
C ASP A 2 -14.21 47.46 -23.94
N LEU A 3 -14.32 46.18 -24.32
CA LEU A 3 -13.21 45.24 -24.35
C LEU A 3 -12.69 45.12 -25.77
N GLU A 4 -11.45 45.53 -25.97
CA GLU A 4 -10.72 45.39 -27.26
C GLU A 4 -10.55 43.89 -27.63
N PRO A 5 -10.61 43.53 -28.92
CA PRO A 5 -10.47 42.15 -29.39
C PRO A 5 -8.98 41.76 -29.50
N GLU A 6 -8.58 40.70 -28.79
CA GLU A 6 -7.30 40.03 -28.96
C GLU A 6 -7.17 39.33 -30.31
N LYS A 7 -5.93 39.38 -30.87
CA LYS A 7 -5.58 39.00 -32.22
C LYS A 7 -5.84 37.56 -32.61
N LYS A 8 -6.39 37.37 -33.80
CA LYS A 8 -6.76 36.13 -34.48
C LYS A 8 -5.61 35.12 -34.63
N GLY A 9 -5.78 33.91 -34.13
CA GLY A 9 -4.95 32.77 -34.48
C GLY A 9 -5.38 32.13 -35.82
N ARG A 10 -4.42 31.56 -36.53
CA ARG A 10 -4.48 31.11 -37.93
C ARG A 10 -5.38 29.88 -38.25
N PHE A 11 -6.20 29.44 -37.31
CA PHE A 11 -7.01 28.19 -37.43
C PHE A 11 -8.48 28.42 -37.95
N GLY A 12 -8.89 29.65 -38.21
CA GLY A 12 -10.27 30.00 -38.48
C GLY A 12 -10.76 29.84 -39.92
N LYS A 13 -10.04 29.16 -40.84
CA LYS A 13 -10.42 29.08 -42.26
C LYS A 13 -11.04 27.75 -42.72
N MET A 14 -11.22 26.74 -41.81
CA MET A 14 -11.62 25.38 -42.20
C MET A 14 -13.09 25.02 -41.96
N PHE A 15 -13.84 25.81 -41.19
CA PHE A 15 -15.28 25.60 -40.96
C PHE A 15 -16.05 26.88 -41.19
N GLY A 16 -17.08 26.80 -42.04
CA GLY A 16 -17.89 27.92 -42.48
C GLY A 16 -18.65 28.62 -41.34
N LYS A 17 -18.75 29.97 -41.45
CA LYS A 17 -19.39 30.94 -40.54
C LYS A 17 -18.99 30.72 -39.06
N GLU A 18 -18.01 31.50 -38.60
CA GLU A 18 -17.67 31.62 -37.18
C GLU A 18 -18.88 32.20 -36.42
N GLU A 19 -19.61 31.36 -35.70
CA GLU A 19 -20.49 31.83 -34.63
C GLU A 19 -19.60 32.23 -33.45
N LYS A 20 -19.53 33.51 -33.17
CA LYS A 20 -18.76 34.04 -32.02
C LYS A 20 -19.61 33.86 -30.78
N ILE A 21 -19.12 32.99 -29.85
CA ILE A 21 -19.68 32.84 -28.50
C ILE A 21 -19.01 33.88 -27.62
N TYR A 22 -19.77 34.80 -27.06
CA TYR A 22 -19.29 35.78 -26.10
C TYR A 22 -19.50 35.21 -24.69
N LEU A 23 -18.41 35.10 -23.91
CA LEU A 23 -18.41 34.53 -22.58
C LEU A 23 -17.84 35.52 -21.57
N THR A 24 -18.46 35.64 -20.44
CA THR A 24 -17.84 36.30 -19.27
C THR A 24 -16.64 35.46 -18.77
N PRO A 25 -15.68 36.07 -18.07
CA PRO A 25 -14.55 35.32 -17.50
C PRO A 25 -14.99 34.16 -16.60
N TRP A 26 -16.14 34.29 -15.93
CA TRP A 26 -16.69 33.23 -15.08
C TRP A 26 -17.30 32.07 -15.91
N GLU A 27 -18.04 32.38 -16.96
CA GLU A 27 -18.60 31.37 -17.86
C GLU A 27 -17.48 30.61 -18.59
N LYS A 28 -16.41 31.28 -19.01
CA LYS A 28 -15.22 30.65 -19.58
C LYS A 28 -14.63 29.62 -18.62
N LYS A 29 -14.38 30.01 -17.37
CA LYS A 29 -13.88 29.08 -16.32
C LYS A 29 -14.82 27.92 -16.07
N LYS A 30 -16.13 28.15 -16.05
CA LYS A 30 -17.13 27.11 -15.86
C LYS A 30 -17.15 26.11 -17.01
N ILE A 31 -17.07 26.58 -18.26
CA ILE A 31 -17.01 25.72 -19.45
C ILE A 31 -15.69 24.94 -19.44
N GLU A 32 -14.59 25.58 -19.19
CA GLU A 32 -13.26 24.94 -19.11
C GLU A 32 -13.25 23.86 -18.04
N TYR A 33 -13.72 24.14 -16.84
CA TYR A 33 -13.89 23.14 -15.78
C TYR A 33 -14.79 21.98 -16.21
N THR A 34 -15.94 22.28 -16.87
CA THR A 34 -16.89 21.24 -17.31
C THR A 34 -16.29 20.35 -18.39
N LEU A 35 -15.55 20.94 -19.34
CA LEU A 35 -14.87 20.19 -20.39
C LEU A 35 -13.75 19.31 -19.81
N LEU A 36 -12.89 19.85 -18.95
CA LEU A 36 -11.84 19.09 -18.28
C LEU A 36 -12.42 17.96 -17.45
N LYS A 37 -13.45 18.24 -16.66
CA LYS A 37 -14.16 17.26 -15.85
C LYS A 37 -14.72 16.09 -16.68
N GLN A 38 -15.31 16.39 -17.84
CA GLN A 38 -15.99 15.40 -18.67
C GLN A 38 -15.05 14.62 -19.60
N LEU A 39 -14.06 15.30 -20.20
CA LEU A 39 -13.19 14.70 -21.20
C LEU A 39 -11.97 14.00 -20.58
N ILE A 40 -11.38 14.60 -19.55
CA ILE A 40 -10.15 14.12 -18.94
C ILE A 40 -10.42 13.51 -17.57
N GLY A 41 -11.23 14.17 -16.75
CA GLY A 41 -11.52 13.78 -15.38
C GLY A 41 -12.51 12.64 -15.23
N GLY A 42 -12.94 12.40 -13.98
CA GLY A 42 -13.89 11.36 -13.58
C GLY A 42 -15.36 11.69 -13.85
N GLY A 43 -15.68 12.69 -14.70
CA GLY A 43 -17.06 13.09 -14.99
C GLY A 43 -17.80 13.53 -13.72
N PRO A 44 -19.00 12.97 -13.45
CA PRO A 44 -19.76 13.28 -12.22
C PRO A 44 -19.00 12.97 -10.92
N LEU A 45 -18.05 12.05 -10.96
CA LEU A 45 -17.27 11.62 -9.80
C LEU A 45 -16.05 12.49 -9.51
N GLU A 46 -15.68 13.40 -10.43
CA GLU A 46 -14.47 14.23 -10.30
C GLU A 46 -14.33 14.96 -8.97
N PRO A 47 -15.40 15.60 -8.39
CA PRO A 47 -15.28 16.23 -7.08
C PRO A 47 -14.91 15.24 -5.97
N PHE A 48 -15.43 14.01 -6.03
CA PHE A 48 -15.11 12.96 -5.05
C PHE A 48 -13.71 12.40 -5.25
N MET A 49 -13.27 12.33 -6.52
CA MET A 49 -11.91 11.90 -6.85
C MET A 49 -10.84 12.88 -6.35
N ARG A 50 -11.18 14.14 -6.14
CA ARG A 50 -10.24 15.19 -5.65
C ARG A 50 -10.27 15.40 -4.15
N ASP A 51 -11.27 14.90 -3.44
CA ASP A 51 -11.37 15.06 -1.99
C ASP A 51 -10.42 14.07 -1.27
N PRO A 52 -9.38 14.54 -0.54
CA PRO A 52 -8.38 13.66 0.10
C PRO A 52 -8.97 12.81 1.23
N TYR A 53 -10.17 13.13 1.70
CA TYR A 53 -10.83 12.39 2.78
C TYR A 53 -11.73 11.26 2.29
N ILE A 54 -11.97 11.13 0.98
CA ILE A 54 -12.74 10.02 0.41
C ILE A 54 -11.81 8.86 0.08
N GLU A 55 -12.14 7.67 0.59
CA GLU A 55 -11.40 6.42 0.35
C GLU A 55 -12.03 5.60 -0.78
N ASP A 56 -13.34 5.32 -0.68
CA ASP A 56 -14.05 4.54 -1.68
C ASP A 56 -15.28 5.30 -2.20
N ILE A 57 -15.61 5.09 -3.48
CA ILE A 57 -16.78 5.64 -4.15
C ILE A 57 -17.60 4.46 -4.66
N HIS A 58 -18.86 4.34 -4.22
CA HIS A 58 -19.77 3.29 -4.63
C HIS A 58 -20.93 3.88 -5.45
N VAL A 59 -21.03 3.44 -6.69
CA VAL A 59 -22.06 3.89 -7.63
C VAL A 59 -22.94 2.70 -8.01
N VAL A 60 -24.24 2.85 -7.80
CA VAL A 60 -25.26 1.99 -8.37
C VAL A 60 -26.15 2.90 -9.21
N THR A 61 -26.26 2.63 -10.49
CA THR A 61 -27.00 3.48 -11.43
C THR A 61 -28.46 3.68 -10.99
N GLY A 62 -28.92 4.94 -11.00
CA GLY A 62 -30.25 5.32 -10.54
C GLY A 62 -30.40 5.52 -9.03
N GLU A 63 -29.37 5.20 -8.25
CA GLU A 63 -29.33 5.43 -6.79
C GLU A 63 -28.37 6.55 -6.43
N ASP A 64 -28.49 7.07 -5.20
CA ASP A 64 -27.56 8.05 -4.66
C ASP A 64 -26.18 7.41 -4.47
N ILE A 65 -25.12 8.14 -4.85
CA ILE A 65 -23.74 7.68 -4.69
C ILE A 65 -23.40 7.62 -3.21
N HIS A 66 -22.78 6.52 -2.79
CA HIS A 66 -22.25 6.34 -1.45
C HIS A 66 -20.72 6.46 -1.46
N LEU A 67 -20.19 7.08 -0.41
CA LEU A 67 -18.76 7.32 -0.25
C LEU A 67 -18.30 6.76 1.09
N VAL A 68 -17.11 6.18 1.13
CA VAL A 68 -16.41 5.89 2.38
C VAL A 68 -15.50 7.08 2.68
N HIS A 69 -15.78 7.77 3.77
CA HIS A 69 -15.05 8.96 4.19
C HIS A 69 -14.23 8.68 5.43
N LYS A 70 -12.97 9.11 5.47
CA LYS A 70 -12.00 8.83 6.55
C LYS A 70 -12.48 9.21 7.96
N LEU A 71 -13.34 10.26 8.07
CA LEU A 71 -13.83 10.76 9.33
C LEU A 71 -15.27 10.33 9.67
N PHE A 72 -16.09 10.06 8.64
CA PHE A 72 -17.54 9.84 8.79
C PHE A 72 -17.99 8.44 8.39
N ASP A 73 -17.04 7.54 8.03
CA ASP A 73 -17.33 6.22 7.48
C ASP A 73 -18.22 6.31 6.21
N MET A 74 -19.24 5.47 6.09
CA MET A 74 -20.12 5.45 4.93
C MET A 74 -21.10 6.64 4.97
N ILE A 75 -21.01 7.51 3.97
CA ILE A 75 -21.90 8.64 3.79
C ILE A 75 -22.66 8.55 2.46
N LYS A 76 -23.87 9.06 2.45
CA LYS A 76 -24.73 9.14 1.28
C LYS A 76 -24.70 10.55 0.71
N THR A 77 -24.56 10.66 -0.62
CA THR A 77 -24.59 11.94 -1.32
C THR A 77 -25.99 12.23 -1.89
N ASN A 78 -26.18 13.42 -2.42
CA ASN A 78 -27.34 13.81 -3.22
C ASN A 78 -27.06 13.75 -4.75
N ILE A 79 -25.97 13.11 -5.16
CA ILE A 79 -25.57 12.97 -6.56
C ILE A 79 -25.94 11.57 -7.04
N ARG A 80 -26.48 11.50 -8.26
CA ARG A 80 -26.89 10.26 -8.94
C ARG A 80 -26.35 10.24 -10.34
N ILE A 81 -26.06 9.05 -10.83
CA ILE A 81 -25.93 8.78 -12.27
C ILE A 81 -27.23 8.11 -12.70
N SER A 82 -27.94 8.70 -13.64
CA SER A 82 -29.23 8.17 -14.10
C SER A 82 -29.09 6.80 -14.77
N LYS A 83 -30.19 6.07 -14.92
CA LYS A 83 -30.19 4.77 -15.59
C LYS A 83 -29.82 4.87 -17.08
N GLU A 84 -30.09 6.00 -17.70
CA GLU A 84 -29.74 6.31 -19.08
C GLU A 84 -28.26 6.64 -19.24
N GLU A 85 -27.69 7.39 -18.28
CA GLU A 85 -26.27 7.79 -18.29
C GLU A 85 -25.35 6.65 -17.86
N GLY A 86 -25.81 5.77 -16.97
CA GLY A 86 -25.01 4.70 -16.36
C GLY A 86 -24.26 3.83 -17.36
N PRO A 87 -24.91 3.28 -18.40
CA PRO A 87 -24.22 2.48 -19.41
C PRO A 87 -23.15 3.26 -20.19
N ILE A 88 -23.42 4.52 -20.52
CA ILE A 88 -22.47 5.39 -21.24
C ILE A 88 -21.26 5.67 -20.35
N PHE A 89 -21.52 6.05 -19.10
CA PHE A 89 -20.47 6.36 -18.14
C PHE A 89 -19.60 5.13 -17.81
N SER A 90 -20.22 3.96 -17.61
CA SER A 90 -19.51 2.71 -17.35
C SER A 90 -18.59 2.31 -18.49
N ARG A 91 -19.04 2.44 -19.75
CA ARG A 91 -18.19 2.19 -20.93
C ARG A 91 -17.01 3.16 -20.98
N ALA A 92 -17.27 4.45 -20.87
CA ALA A 92 -16.22 5.46 -20.89
C ALA A 92 -15.17 5.23 -19.78
N LEU A 93 -15.61 4.83 -18.57
CA LEU A 93 -14.72 4.51 -17.47
C LEU A 93 -13.92 3.23 -17.75
N SER A 94 -14.55 2.21 -18.34
CA SER A 94 -13.89 0.95 -18.70
C SER A 94 -12.85 1.11 -19.82
N GLU A 95 -13.07 2.03 -20.74
CA GLU A 95 -12.09 2.39 -21.77
C GLU A 95 -10.85 3.07 -21.16
N LYS A 96 -11.04 3.92 -20.13
CA LYS A 96 -9.92 4.56 -19.41
C LYS A 96 -9.02 3.57 -18.69
N ILE A 97 -9.55 2.44 -18.23
CA ILE A 97 -8.75 1.36 -17.62
C ILE A 97 -8.23 0.34 -18.65
N GLY A 98 -8.50 0.55 -19.94
CA GLY A 98 -8.08 -0.36 -21.02
C GLY A 98 -8.82 -1.69 -21.06
N MET A 99 -9.98 -1.81 -20.39
CA MET A 99 -10.81 -3.01 -20.30
C MET A 99 -12.27 -2.72 -20.67
N PRO A 100 -12.58 -2.43 -21.95
CA PRO A 100 -13.92 -2.03 -22.35
C PRO A 100 -14.95 -3.12 -22.03
N VAL A 101 -16.05 -2.71 -21.34
CA VAL A 101 -17.15 -3.59 -20.98
C VAL A 101 -18.19 -3.70 -22.10
N SER A 102 -18.84 -4.86 -22.17
CA SER A 102 -19.94 -5.18 -23.08
C SER A 102 -20.89 -6.18 -22.43
N GLU A 103 -22.01 -6.49 -23.07
CA GLU A 103 -22.89 -7.57 -22.59
C GLU A 103 -22.19 -8.95 -22.56
N GLY A 104 -21.26 -9.20 -23.49
CA GLY A 104 -20.46 -10.42 -23.52
C GLY A 104 -19.28 -10.43 -22.54
N GLN A 105 -18.84 -9.27 -22.07
CA GLN A 105 -17.77 -9.10 -21.09
C GLN A 105 -18.22 -8.03 -20.08
N PRO A 106 -19.11 -8.37 -19.15
CA PRO A 106 -19.78 -7.40 -18.31
C PRO A 106 -18.95 -6.91 -17.11
N ILE A 107 -17.83 -7.53 -16.79
CA ILE A 107 -17.02 -7.20 -15.62
C ILE A 107 -15.66 -6.72 -16.06
N ALA A 108 -15.24 -5.56 -15.53
CA ALA A 108 -13.90 -5.04 -15.67
C ALA A 108 -13.33 -4.65 -14.30
N ASP A 109 -12.10 -5.03 -14.03
CA ASP A 109 -11.35 -4.67 -12.83
C ASP A 109 -9.98 -4.14 -13.26
N GLY A 110 -9.69 -2.88 -12.98
CA GLY A 110 -8.47 -2.23 -13.45
C GLY A 110 -8.14 -0.97 -12.68
N VAL A 111 -7.15 -0.25 -13.19
CA VAL A 111 -6.60 0.94 -12.55
C VAL A 111 -6.81 2.14 -13.46
N LEU A 112 -7.36 3.22 -12.92
CA LEU A 112 -7.52 4.50 -13.58
C LEU A 112 -6.16 5.20 -13.76
N PRO A 113 -6.04 6.18 -14.67
CA PRO A 113 -4.79 6.90 -14.89
C PRO A 113 -4.22 7.60 -13.64
N ASP A 114 -5.07 7.94 -12.66
CA ASP A 114 -4.67 8.51 -11.37
C ASP A 114 -4.20 7.46 -10.34
N GLY A 115 -4.16 6.19 -10.72
CA GLY A 115 -3.79 5.08 -9.83
C GLY A 115 -4.96 4.48 -9.04
N SER A 116 -6.17 5.04 -9.11
CA SER A 116 -7.34 4.54 -8.39
C SER A 116 -7.82 3.20 -8.96
N ARG A 117 -8.08 2.22 -8.10
CA ARG A 117 -8.61 0.93 -8.50
C ARG A 117 -10.10 1.01 -8.77
N THR A 118 -10.54 0.45 -9.88
CA THR A 118 -11.94 0.48 -10.30
C THR A 118 -12.43 -0.91 -10.67
N ASN A 119 -13.56 -1.31 -10.08
CA ASN A 119 -14.33 -2.48 -10.49
C ASN A 119 -15.65 -1.99 -11.11
N ILE A 120 -15.98 -2.50 -12.30
CA ILE A 120 -17.17 -2.13 -13.07
C ILE A 120 -17.96 -3.39 -13.39
N ILE A 121 -19.26 -3.39 -13.10
CA ILE A 121 -20.22 -4.43 -13.49
C ILE A 121 -21.25 -3.77 -14.38
N TYR A 122 -21.21 -4.08 -15.68
CA TYR A 122 -21.94 -3.35 -16.73
C TYR A 122 -23.32 -3.89 -17.04
N SER A 123 -23.44 -5.22 -17.20
CA SER A 123 -24.68 -5.83 -17.71
C SER A 123 -25.82 -5.80 -16.71
N SER A 124 -27.02 -5.45 -17.18
CA SER A 124 -28.25 -5.55 -16.40
C SER A 124 -28.66 -7.00 -16.08
N ALA A 125 -28.18 -7.97 -16.84
CA ALA A 125 -28.36 -9.39 -16.54
C ALA A 125 -27.55 -9.84 -15.31
N VAL A 126 -26.46 -9.15 -14.99
CA VAL A 126 -25.60 -9.42 -13.83
C VAL A 126 -25.89 -8.46 -12.69
N SER A 127 -26.00 -7.16 -12.97
CA SER A 127 -26.34 -6.11 -12.00
C SER A 127 -27.80 -5.68 -12.20
N ILE A 128 -28.71 -6.26 -11.44
CA ILE A 128 -30.16 -6.13 -11.60
C ILE A 128 -30.66 -4.67 -11.57
N LYS A 129 -30.00 -3.81 -10.79
CA LYS A 129 -30.38 -2.39 -10.68
C LYS A 129 -29.80 -1.51 -11.80
N GLY A 130 -28.99 -2.07 -12.68
CA GLY A 130 -28.21 -1.37 -13.70
C GLY A 130 -26.71 -1.42 -13.42
N PRO A 131 -25.86 -0.85 -14.28
CA PRO A 131 -24.43 -0.83 -14.07
C PRO A 131 -24.03 -0.33 -12.70
N SER A 132 -23.03 -0.99 -12.09
CA SER A 132 -22.48 -0.59 -10.80
C SER A 132 -20.96 -0.47 -10.87
N MET A 133 -20.41 0.45 -10.08
CA MET A 133 -18.97 0.74 -10.06
C MET A 133 -18.52 0.96 -8.63
N SER A 134 -17.36 0.42 -8.31
CA SER A 134 -16.67 0.68 -7.04
C SER A 134 -15.28 1.19 -7.36
N ILE A 135 -14.95 2.38 -6.87
CA ILE A 135 -13.65 3.01 -7.09
C ILE A 135 -12.99 3.18 -5.73
N ARG A 136 -11.82 2.55 -5.55
CA ARG A 136 -10.93 2.78 -4.41
C ARG A 136 -9.86 3.78 -4.82
N ARG A 137 -9.85 4.92 -4.16
CA ARG A 137 -8.94 6.00 -4.50
C ARG A 137 -7.50 5.66 -4.14
N PHE A 138 -6.61 6.02 -5.04
CA PHE A 138 -5.17 6.00 -4.76
C PHE A 138 -4.79 7.21 -3.91
N THR A 139 -4.02 6.99 -2.85
CA THR A 139 -3.49 8.07 -2.02
C THR A 139 -2.07 8.37 -2.47
N GLU A 140 -1.84 9.57 -3.01
CA GLU A 140 -0.53 9.95 -3.58
C GLU A 140 0.60 10.00 -2.54
N THR A 141 0.29 10.41 -1.31
CA THR A 141 1.28 10.48 -0.23
C THR A 141 0.99 9.41 0.81
N PRO A 142 1.92 8.50 1.08
CA PRO A 142 1.76 7.50 2.14
C PRO A 142 1.63 8.13 3.52
N ILE A 143 1.04 7.39 4.43
CA ILE A 143 1.05 7.72 5.86
C ILE A 143 2.45 7.41 6.40
N SER A 144 3.03 8.34 7.17
CA SER A 144 4.34 8.17 7.77
C SER A 144 4.31 7.20 8.97
N VAL A 145 5.47 6.65 9.31
CA VAL A 145 5.61 5.80 10.49
C VAL A 145 5.34 6.57 11.79
N THR A 146 5.71 7.85 11.85
CA THR A 146 5.44 8.73 12.99
C THR A 146 3.95 8.94 13.20
N GLN A 147 3.17 9.03 12.11
CA GLN A 147 1.72 9.10 12.18
C GLN A 147 1.10 7.78 12.70
N LEU A 148 1.64 6.62 12.32
CA LEU A 148 1.21 5.33 12.85
C LEU A 148 1.52 5.20 14.34
N ILE A 149 2.66 5.73 14.80
CA ILE A 149 3.02 5.81 16.23
C ILE A 149 2.03 6.73 16.97
N LYS A 150 1.76 7.91 16.44
CA LYS A 150 0.79 8.86 17.03
C LYS A 150 -0.61 8.27 17.19
N TRP A 151 -1.05 7.44 16.24
CA TRP A 151 -2.34 6.75 16.32
C TRP A 151 -2.30 5.50 17.22
N GLY A 152 -1.13 5.10 17.70
CA GLY A 152 -0.95 3.89 18.50
C GLY A 152 -1.13 2.59 17.68
N THR A 153 -1.09 2.67 16.35
CA THR A 153 -1.12 1.46 15.50
C THR A 153 0.08 0.57 15.79
N ILE A 154 1.24 1.21 15.98
CA ILE A 154 2.49 0.62 16.47
C ILE A 154 3.08 1.55 17.55
N SER A 155 4.00 1.03 18.37
CA SER A 155 4.82 1.85 19.26
C SER A 155 6.12 2.29 18.59
N SER A 156 6.79 3.31 19.16
CA SER A 156 8.14 3.70 18.78
C SER A 156 9.12 2.54 18.87
N GLY A 157 8.96 1.67 19.88
CA GLY A 157 9.77 0.46 20.03
C GLY A 157 9.57 -0.53 18.89
N ILE A 158 8.32 -0.80 18.46
CA ILE A 158 8.05 -1.63 17.28
C ILE A 158 8.70 -1.01 16.03
N ALA A 159 8.54 0.29 15.83
CA ALA A 159 9.10 0.98 14.67
C ALA A 159 10.64 0.92 14.67
N ALA A 160 11.30 1.12 15.81
CA ALA A 160 12.75 1.00 15.95
C ALA A 160 13.26 -0.42 15.67
N TYR A 161 12.54 -1.43 16.14
CA TYR A 161 12.82 -2.83 15.86
C TYR A 161 12.72 -3.15 14.36
N LEU A 162 11.64 -2.73 13.70
CA LEU A 162 11.46 -2.90 12.27
C LEU A 162 12.51 -2.11 11.46
N TRP A 163 12.95 -0.95 11.97
CA TRP A 163 14.03 -0.19 11.35
C TRP A 163 15.33 -0.99 11.32
N LEU A 164 15.71 -1.59 12.44
CA LEU A 164 16.88 -2.49 12.49
C LEU A 164 16.71 -3.69 11.56
N CYS A 165 15.55 -4.35 11.59
CA CYS A 165 15.28 -5.49 10.73
C CYS A 165 15.42 -5.14 9.23
N LEU A 166 14.86 -4.00 8.80
CA LEU A 166 14.94 -3.57 7.40
C LEU A 166 16.34 -3.09 7.01
N GLN A 167 17.08 -2.46 7.92
CA GLN A 167 18.46 -2.09 7.63
C GLN A 167 19.33 -3.31 7.34
N TYR A 168 19.13 -4.38 8.08
CA TYR A 168 19.95 -5.60 8.00
C TYR A 168 19.33 -6.72 7.15
N GLY A 169 18.37 -6.38 6.28
CA GLY A 169 17.85 -7.31 5.29
C GLY A 169 17.09 -8.50 5.90
N ARG A 170 16.26 -8.27 6.92
CA ARG A 170 15.39 -9.33 7.47
C ARG A 170 14.12 -9.45 6.68
N SER A 171 13.72 -10.69 6.41
CA SER A 171 12.50 -11.01 5.67
C SER A 171 11.32 -11.12 6.62
N PHE A 172 10.18 -10.47 6.27
CA PHE A 172 9.00 -10.58 7.09
C PHE A 172 7.68 -10.38 6.36
N PHE A 173 6.62 -10.91 6.93
CA PHE A 173 5.27 -10.80 6.42
C PHE A 173 4.39 -9.96 7.33
N LEU A 174 3.75 -8.94 6.73
CA LEU A 174 2.70 -8.17 7.39
C LEU A 174 1.37 -8.88 7.19
N CYS A 175 0.87 -9.46 8.25
CA CYS A 175 -0.31 -10.30 8.24
C CYS A 175 -1.51 -9.61 8.91
N GLY A 176 -2.71 -10.01 8.51
CA GLY A 176 -3.95 -9.49 9.10
C GLY A 176 -5.15 -9.64 8.18
N GLY A 177 -6.31 -9.26 8.68
CA GLY A 177 -7.56 -9.26 7.92
C GLY A 177 -7.63 -8.19 6.83
N THR A 178 -8.76 -8.14 6.14
CA THR A 178 -9.05 -7.08 5.17
C THR A 178 -9.18 -5.73 5.89
N ALA A 179 -8.73 -4.66 5.25
CA ALA A 179 -8.80 -3.27 5.74
C ALA A 179 -8.11 -2.99 7.10
N CYS A 180 -7.27 -3.89 7.61
CA CYS A 180 -6.52 -3.65 8.85
C CYS A 180 -5.29 -2.75 8.66
N GLY A 181 -4.97 -2.33 7.43
CA GLY A 181 -3.90 -1.36 7.15
C GLY A 181 -2.53 -1.97 6.87
N LYS A 182 -2.44 -3.24 6.41
CA LYS A 182 -1.16 -3.91 6.07
C LYS A 182 -0.31 -3.12 5.09
N THR A 183 -0.87 -2.79 3.92
CA THR A 183 -0.16 -2.03 2.87
C THR A 183 0.20 -0.62 3.35
N THR A 184 -0.66 -0.01 4.16
CA THR A 184 -0.38 1.30 4.77
C THR A 184 0.84 1.23 5.69
N THR A 185 0.91 0.22 6.57
CA THR A 185 2.06 0.00 7.45
C THR A 185 3.31 -0.35 6.63
N MET A 186 3.16 -1.18 5.58
CA MET A 186 4.27 -1.52 4.69
C MET A 186 4.87 -0.26 4.03
N ASN A 187 4.05 0.61 3.45
CA ASN A 187 4.50 1.88 2.88
C ASN A 187 5.18 2.78 3.93
N ALA A 188 4.66 2.82 5.15
CA ALA A 188 5.20 3.65 6.22
C ALA A 188 6.61 3.24 6.67
N ILE A 189 6.94 1.96 6.56
CA ILE A 189 8.23 1.42 7.02
C ILE A 189 9.26 1.18 5.90
N ILE A 190 8.85 1.23 4.63
CA ILE A 190 9.80 1.13 3.48
C ILE A 190 10.98 2.13 3.60
N PRO A 191 10.81 3.36 4.11
CA PRO A 191 11.94 4.28 4.31
C PRO A 191 13.05 3.76 5.24
N PHE A 192 12.77 2.75 6.05
CA PHE A 192 13.78 2.09 6.90
C PHE A 192 14.77 1.21 6.11
N ILE A 193 14.48 0.93 4.84
CA ILE A 193 15.46 0.33 3.94
C ILE A 193 16.47 1.41 3.56
N PRO A 194 17.80 1.13 3.63
CA PRO A 194 18.82 2.12 3.27
C PRO A 194 18.62 2.70 1.87
N PRO A 195 18.87 4.00 1.66
CA PRO A 195 18.49 4.74 0.44
C PRO A 195 19.18 4.27 -0.84
N GLU A 196 20.35 3.66 -0.74
CA GLU A 196 21.12 3.15 -1.88
C GLU A 196 20.62 1.80 -2.42
N LYS A 197 19.69 1.16 -1.71
CA LYS A 197 19.20 -0.17 -2.05
C LYS A 197 18.29 -0.17 -3.28
N LYS A 198 18.45 -1.17 -4.13
CA LYS A 198 17.57 -1.44 -5.28
C LYS A 198 16.34 -2.19 -4.81
N ILE A 199 15.17 -1.59 -4.99
CA ILE A 199 13.88 -2.16 -4.62
C ILE A 199 13.16 -2.70 -5.86
N TYR A 200 12.64 -3.92 -5.76
CA TYR A 200 11.81 -4.55 -6.77
C TYR A 200 10.43 -4.80 -6.18
N THR A 201 9.40 -4.19 -6.76
CA THR A 201 8.01 -4.42 -6.34
C THR A 201 7.24 -5.15 -7.44
N ALA A 202 6.38 -6.09 -7.05
CA ALA A 202 5.49 -6.83 -7.93
C ALA A 202 4.08 -6.83 -7.34
N GLU A 203 3.11 -6.25 -8.07
CA GLU A 203 1.76 -6.02 -7.57
C GLU A 203 0.70 -6.37 -8.63
N SER A 204 -0.47 -6.78 -8.18
CA SER A 204 -1.66 -6.86 -9.04
C SER A 204 -2.37 -5.51 -9.16
N THR A 205 -2.27 -4.70 -8.13
CA THR A 205 -2.79 -3.33 -8.06
C THR A 205 -1.70 -2.44 -7.48
N PRO A 206 -1.42 -1.26 -8.03
CA PRO A 206 -0.31 -0.40 -7.63
C PRO A 206 -0.62 0.34 -6.32
N GLU A 207 -0.39 -0.28 -5.18
CA GLU A 207 -0.60 0.30 -3.84
C GLU A 207 0.72 0.72 -3.17
N LEU A 208 1.85 0.12 -3.59
CA LEU A 208 3.14 0.42 -3.00
C LEU A 208 3.71 1.75 -3.50
N GLN A 209 4.35 2.45 -2.58
CA GLN A 209 5.04 3.70 -2.84
C GLN A 209 6.42 3.66 -2.20
N VAL A 210 7.44 3.60 -3.04
CA VAL A 210 8.83 3.43 -2.63
C VAL A 210 9.58 4.73 -2.90
N PRO A 211 10.18 5.38 -1.89
CA PRO A 211 10.88 6.64 -2.08
C PRO A 211 12.27 6.48 -2.71
N HIS A 212 12.78 5.25 -2.84
CA HIS A 212 14.12 4.96 -3.33
C HIS A 212 14.32 5.34 -4.79
N THR A 213 15.50 5.83 -5.13
CA THR A 213 15.87 6.23 -6.50
C THR A 213 15.88 5.04 -7.45
N VAL A 214 16.34 3.87 -6.98
CA VAL A 214 16.39 2.65 -7.80
C VAL A 214 15.20 1.77 -7.44
N TRP A 215 14.05 2.09 -8.01
CA TRP A 215 12.81 1.35 -7.84
C TRP A 215 12.33 0.74 -9.16
N GLN A 216 12.31 -0.58 -9.22
CA GLN A 216 11.72 -1.34 -10.32
C GLN A 216 10.30 -1.74 -9.96
N ARG A 217 9.32 -0.98 -10.44
CA ARG A 217 7.90 -1.18 -10.17
C ARG A 217 7.24 -1.99 -11.26
N LEU A 218 6.66 -3.13 -10.93
CA LEU A 218 6.05 -4.05 -11.88
C LEU A 218 4.61 -4.40 -11.47
N LEU A 219 3.76 -4.51 -12.48
CA LEU A 219 2.36 -4.87 -12.32
C LEU A 219 2.04 -6.12 -13.14
N THR A 220 1.13 -6.95 -12.65
CA THR A 220 0.59 -8.06 -13.40
C THR A 220 -0.19 -7.54 -14.62
N LYS A 221 -0.17 -8.33 -15.69
CA LYS A 221 -0.95 -8.06 -16.89
C LYS A 221 -1.90 -9.22 -17.15
N THR A 222 -3.14 -9.03 -16.77
CA THR A 222 -4.20 -10.07 -16.89
C THR A 222 -5.04 -9.94 -18.13
N THR A 223 -4.80 -8.89 -18.94
CA THR A 223 -5.55 -8.56 -20.16
C THR A 223 -4.82 -8.99 -21.43
N GLY A 224 -5.57 -9.26 -22.50
CA GLY A 224 -5.03 -9.69 -23.80
C GLY A 224 -4.95 -11.21 -23.96
N PRO A 225 -4.31 -11.69 -25.06
CA PRO A 225 -4.11 -13.11 -25.31
C PRO A 225 -3.35 -13.77 -24.16
N LYS A 226 -3.63 -15.06 -23.89
CA LYS A 226 -3.02 -15.81 -22.77
C LYS A 226 -1.49 -15.79 -22.81
N GLU A 227 -0.89 -15.82 -23.98
CA GLU A 227 0.55 -15.78 -24.20
C GLU A 227 1.21 -14.45 -23.80
N GLY A 228 0.41 -13.37 -23.71
CA GLY A 228 0.87 -12.05 -23.31
C GLY A 228 0.47 -11.66 -21.89
N GLN A 229 -0.18 -12.55 -21.15
CA GLN A 229 -0.49 -12.33 -19.74
C GLN A 229 0.73 -12.58 -18.87
N VAL A 230 0.87 -11.80 -17.80
CA VAL A 230 1.99 -11.89 -16.85
C VAL A 230 1.39 -11.86 -15.45
N ASP A 231 1.52 -12.93 -14.73
CA ASP A 231 1.03 -13.04 -13.36
C ASP A 231 2.10 -12.68 -12.31
N LEU A 232 1.74 -12.72 -11.04
CA LEU A 232 2.64 -12.40 -9.95
C LEU A 232 3.79 -13.42 -9.84
N PHE A 233 3.52 -14.67 -10.16
CA PHE A 233 4.52 -15.74 -10.18
C PHE A 233 5.62 -15.48 -11.22
N ASP A 234 5.24 -15.03 -12.42
CA ASP A 234 6.17 -14.67 -13.49
C ASP A 234 7.04 -13.48 -13.09
N LEU A 235 6.42 -12.45 -12.49
CA LEU A 235 7.14 -11.25 -12.02
C LEU A 235 8.17 -11.62 -10.94
N LEU A 236 7.80 -12.48 -9.99
CA LEU A 236 8.72 -12.91 -8.94
C LEU A 236 9.88 -13.79 -9.47
N LYS A 237 9.62 -14.64 -10.46
CA LYS A 237 10.71 -15.35 -11.17
C LYS A 237 11.66 -14.38 -11.88
N ALA A 238 11.13 -13.31 -12.46
CA ALA A 238 11.95 -12.28 -13.10
C ALA A 238 12.78 -11.50 -12.08
N ALA A 239 12.25 -11.29 -10.86
CA ALA A 239 12.95 -10.62 -9.76
C ALA A 239 14.29 -11.30 -9.46
N LEU A 240 14.34 -12.63 -9.38
CA LEU A 240 15.54 -13.39 -9.08
C LEU A 240 16.68 -13.15 -10.10
N ARG A 241 16.33 -12.76 -11.34
CA ARG A 241 17.30 -12.42 -12.39
C ARG A 241 17.68 -10.94 -12.41
N SER A 242 16.90 -10.10 -11.73
CA SER A 242 17.10 -8.64 -11.69
C SER A 242 18.10 -8.21 -10.61
N ARG A 243 18.51 -9.11 -9.72
CA ARG A 243 19.41 -8.87 -8.58
C ARG A 243 19.03 -7.63 -7.77
N PRO A 244 17.82 -7.55 -7.23
CA PRO A 244 17.44 -6.47 -6.32
C PRO A 244 18.03 -6.71 -4.93
N ASP A 245 18.18 -5.63 -4.14
CA ASP A 245 18.49 -5.76 -2.72
C ASP A 245 17.27 -6.15 -1.89
N TYR A 246 16.06 -5.77 -2.35
CA TYR A 246 14.79 -6.12 -1.72
C TYR A 246 13.74 -6.51 -2.75
N ILE A 247 12.97 -7.56 -2.47
CA ILE A 247 11.79 -7.95 -3.24
C ILE A 247 10.55 -7.72 -2.38
N ILE A 248 9.62 -6.90 -2.89
CA ILE A 248 8.40 -6.51 -2.16
C ILE A 248 7.18 -6.87 -3.02
N PRO A 249 6.67 -8.12 -2.95
CA PRO A 249 5.35 -8.44 -3.47
C PRO A 249 4.29 -7.68 -2.68
N GLY A 250 3.33 -7.05 -3.36
CA GLY A 250 2.25 -6.33 -2.69
C GLY A 250 1.44 -7.23 -1.78
N GLU A 251 1.07 -8.42 -2.29
CA GLU A 251 0.34 -9.44 -1.53
C GLU A 251 0.61 -10.83 -2.10
N VAL A 252 0.79 -11.79 -1.22
CA VAL A 252 0.91 -13.23 -1.56
C VAL A 252 -0.40 -13.93 -1.18
N ARG A 253 -0.96 -14.70 -2.12
CA ARG A 253 -2.24 -15.40 -1.94
C ARG A 253 -2.20 -16.88 -2.28
N GLY A 254 -1.35 -17.27 -3.24
CA GLY A 254 -1.33 -18.59 -3.86
C GLY A 254 0.08 -19.15 -4.07
N ALA A 255 0.25 -19.92 -5.13
CA ALA A 255 1.48 -20.65 -5.44
C ALA A 255 2.74 -19.77 -5.57
N GLU A 256 2.58 -18.47 -5.87
CA GLU A 256 3.67 -17.49 -5.88
C GLU A 256 4.42 -17.40 -4.56
N GLY A 257 3.77 -17.80 -3.44
CA GLY A 257 4.41 -17.91 -2.13
C GLY A 257 5.63 -18.82 -2.11
N ASN A 258 5.65 -19.87 -2.94
CA ASN A 258 6.82 -20.73 -3.06
C ASN A 258 8.03 -19.98 -3.65
N ILE A 259 7.80 -19.13 -4.67
CA ILE A 259 8.88 -18.30 -5.26
C ILE A 259 9.40 -17.27 -4.26
N VAL A 260 8.53 -16.74 -3.40
CA VAL A 260 8.94 -15.84 -2.30
C VAL A 260 9.94 -16.55 -1.38
N PHE A 261 9.67 -17.78 -0.98
CA PHE A 261 10.61 -18.55 -0.15
C PHE A 261 11.90 -18.91 -0.89
N GLN A 262 11.83 -19.22 -2.20
CA GLN A 262 13.04 -19.41 -3.02
C GLN A 262 13.88 -18.12 -3.08
N ALA A 263 13.26 -16.96 -3.19
CA ALA A 263 13.97 -15.67 -3.14
C ALA A 263 14.70 -15.49 -1.82
N MET A 264 14.04 -15.75 -0.70
CA MET A 264 14.66 -15.68 0.63
C MET A 264 15.81 -16.68 0.77
N GLN A 265 15.68 -17.90 0.28
CA GLN A 265 16.76 -18.91 0.28
C GLN A 265 17.99 -18.49 -0.53
N THR A 266 17.79 -17.71 -1.60
CA THR A 266 18.89 -17.17 -2.41
C THR A 266 19.48 -15.87 -1.86
N GLY A 267 19.07 -15.48 -0.63
CA GLY A 267 19.62 -14.34 0.11
C GLY A 267 18.97 -12.99 -0.23
N HIS A 268 17.81 -12.99 -0.91
CA HIS A 268 17.07 -11.75 -1.14
C HIS A 268 16.08 -11.50 0.02
N PRO A 269 16.21 -10.41 0.76
CA PRO A 269 15.20 -10.01 1.72
C PRO A 269 13.85 -9.78 1.06
N VAL A 270 12.80 -10.32 1.67
CA VAL A 270 11.43 -10.18 1.18
C VAL A 270 10.54 -9.55 2.25
N MET A 271 9.78 -8.54 1.85
CA MET A 271 8.69 -7.98 2.65
C MET A 271 7.39 -8.07 1.85
N THR A 272 6.35 -8.66 2.42
CA THR A 272 5.05 -8.79 1.72
C THR A 272 3.88 -8.73 2.68
N THR A 273 2.67 -8.52 2.14
CA THR A 273 1.45 -8.68 2.92
C THR A 273 0.83 -10.07 2.71
N PHE A 274 0.16 -10.55 3.76
CA PHE A 274 -0.51 -11.85 3.74
C PHE A 274 -1.79 -11.84 4.58
N HIS A 275 -2.81 -12.59 4.17
CA HIS A 275 -4.05 -12.71 4.92
C HIS A 275 -3.98 -13.84 5.94
N ALA A 276 -3.55 -13.53 7.17
CA ALA A 276 -3.60 -14.44 8.31
C ALA A 276 -3.74 -13.65 9.61
N GLY A 277 -4.43 -14.20 10.60
CA GLY A 277 -4.65 -13.54 11.90
C GLY A 277 -3.74 -14.05 13.02
N SER A 278 -2.81 -14.96 12.73
CA SER A 278 -1.82 -15.46 13.70
C SER A 278 -0.65 -16.13 12.98
N VAL A 279 0.49 -16.25 13.68
CA VAL A 279 1.68 -16.94 13.18
C VAL A 279 1.40 -18.39 12.82
N THR A 280 0.62 -19.09 13.63
CA THR A 280 0.19 -20.49 13.37
C THR A 280 -0.55 -20.61 12.04
N LYS A 281 -1.47 -19.69 11.74
CA LYS A 281 -2.20 -19.66 10.46
C LYS A 281 -1.28 -19.32 9.28
N VAL A 282 -0.26 -18.46 9.47
CA VAL A 282 0.76 -18.21 8.45
C VAL A 282 1.49 -19.49 8.11
N ILE A 283 2.03 -20.18 9.12
CA ILE A 283 2.77 -21.43 8.95
C ILE A 283 1.89 -22.48 8.23
N GLN A 284 0.66 -22.71 8.73
CA GLN A 284 -0.26 -23.70 8.15
C GLN A 284 -0.57 -23.41 6.68
N ARG A 285 -0.80 -22.15 6.31
CA ARG A 285 -1.12 -21.78 4.92
C ARG A 285 0.08 -21.87 3.98
N PHE A 286 1.27 -21.55 4.46
CA PHE A 286 2.46 -21.67 3.64
C PHE A 286 2.92 -23.13 3.46
N THR A 287 2.78 -23.95 4.48
CA THR A 287 3.16 -25.38 4.41
C THR A 287 2.08 -26.27 3.79
N GLY A 288 0.85 -25.76 3.65
CA GLY A 288 -0.28 -26.46 3.02
C GLY A 288 -0.56 -26.02 1.60
N ASP A 289 -1.52 -26.76 0.94
CA ASP A 289 -1.99 -26.40 -0.40
C ASP A 289 -2.65 -25.00 -0.45
N PRO A 290 -2.50 -24.27 -1.54
CA PRO A 290 -1.76 -24.55 -2.77
C PRO A 290 -0.29 -24.08 -2.76
N ILE A 291 0.24 -23.53 -1.66
CA ILE A 291 1.56 -22.91 -1.59
C ILE A 291 2.65 -23.99 -1.45
N ASN A 292 2.46 -24.95 -0.54
CA ASN A 292 3.33 -26.13 -0.35
C ASN A 292 4.81 -25.81 -0.13
N VAL A 293 5.13 -24.85 0.71
CA VAL A 293 6.50 -24.56 1.13
C VAL A 293 6.96 -25.65 2.10
N PRO A 294 8.09 -26.33 1.86
CA PRO A 294 8.63 -27.28 2.83
C PRO A 294 8.86 -26.62 4.20
N LYS A 295 8.53 -27.33 5.28
CA LYS A 295 8.72 -26.80 6.66
C LYS A 295 10.15 -26.34 6.91
N THR A 296 11.13 -27.01 6.35
CA THR A 296 12.57 -26.67 6.44
C THR A 296 12.92 -25.34 5.79
N PHE A 297 12.07 -24.79 4.90
CA PHE A 297 12.31 -23.50 4.26
C PHE A 297 11.78 -22.34 5.08
N MET A 298 10.94 -22.62 6.07
CA MET A 298 10.41 -21.59 6.97
C MET A 298 11.49 -20.85 7.76
N ASP A 299 12.70 -21.43 7.88
CA ASP A 299 13.89 -20.81 8.51
C ASP A 299 14.35 -19.52 7.80
N ASN A 300 13.90 -19.31 6.57
CA ASN A 300 14.23 -18.12 5.77
C ASN A 300 13.29 -16.94 6.03
N LEU A 301 12.15 -17.18 6.66
CA LEU A 301 11.26 -16.12 7.17
C LEU A 301 11.73 -15.72 8.55
N ASP A 302 12.11 -14.47 8.75
CA ASP A 302 12.60 -13.98 10.03
C ASP A 302 11.45 -13.59 10.97
N LEU A 303 10.42 -12.88 10.46
CA LEU A 303 9.37 -12.31 11.28
C LEU A 303 7.97 -12.49 10.69
N VAL A 304 7.00 -12.60 11.58
CA VAL A 304 5.57 -12.48 11.28
C VAL A 304 5.00 -11.32 12.11
N TYR A 305 4.61 -10.25 11.43
CA TYR A 305 3.95 -9.10 12.02
C TYR A 305 2.42 -9.25 11.84
N ILE A 306 1.66 -9.21 12.93
CA ILE A 306 0.20 -9.35 12.91
C ILE A 306 -0.47 -8.02 13.23
N GLN A 307 -1.29 -7.52 12.30
CA GLN A 307 -2.07 -6.29 12.48
C GLN A 307 -3.57 -6.58 12.35
N LEU A 308 -4.34 -6.12 13.30
CA LEU A 308 -5.79 -6.28 13.28
C LEU A 308 -6.51 -4.93 13.39
N MET A 309 -7.72 -4.91 12.86
CA MET A 309 -8.72 -3.90 13.22
C MET A 309 -9.45 -4.42 14.44
N VAL A 310 -9.40 -3.67 15.53
CA VAL A 310 -10.03 -3.99 16.81
C VAL A 310 -11.05 -2.91 17.17
N GLU A 311 -12.08 -3.29 17.90
CA GLU A 311 -13.04 -2.34 18.43
C GLU A 311 -12.67 -1.99 19.85
N ARG A 312 -12.54 -0.69 20.15
CA ARG A 312 -12.24 -0.17 21.48
C ARG A 312 -13.10 1.06 21.75
N GLN A 313 -13.86 1.05 22.84
CA GLN A 313 -14.77 2.14 23.22
C GLN A 313 -15.70 2.57 22.08
N GLY A 314 -16.24 1.61 21.32
CA GLY A 314 -17.14 1.86 20.18
C GLY A 314 -16.46 2.42 18.93
N LYS A 315 -15.13 2.50 18.90
CA LYS A 315 -14.36 2.95 17.74
C LYS A 315 -13.53 1.82 17.16
N LYS A 316 -13.49 1.73 15.84
CA LYS A 316 -12.59 0.82 15.12
C LYS A 316 -11.20 1.43 15.05
N ILE A 317 -10.24 0.76 15.63
CA ILE A 317 -8.83 1.17 15.62
C ILE A 317 -7.95 0.06 15.06
N ARG A 318 -6.77 0.38 14.59
CA ARG A 318 -5.80 -0.58 14.05
C ARG A 318 -4.65 -0.73 15.03
N ARG A 319 -4.27 -1.99 15.32
CA ARG A 319 -3.17 -2.30 16.26
C ARG A 319 -2.30 -3.43 15.70
N CYS A 320 -1.00 -3.28 15.83
CA CYS A 320 -0.08 -4.42 15.78
C CYS A 320 -0.33 -5.26 17.04
N VAL A 321 -0.91 -6.45 16.87
CA VAL A 321 -1.24 -7.30 18.03
C VAL A 321 -0.09 -8.19 18.45
N SER A 322 0.79 -8.58 17.51
CA SER A 322 2.04 -9.27 17.81
C SER A 322 3.07 -9.10 16.70
N ILE A 323 4.33 -9.27 17.09
CA ILE A 323 5.44 -9.61 16.20
C ILE A 323 6.05 -10.88 16.76
N ASP A 324 6.12 -11.89 15.90
CA ASP A 324 6.66 -13.20 16.24
C ASP A 324 7.93 -13.46 15.41
N GLU A 325 9.04 -13.76 16.06
CA GLU A 325 10.32 -14.16 15.47
C GLU A 325 10.29 -15.65 15.13
N ILE A 326 10.70 -16.04 13.93
CA ILE A 326 10.78 -17.42 13.49
C ILE A 326 12.22 -17.91 13.80
N GLU A 327 12.35 -18.83 14.75
CA GLU A 327 13.64 -19.39 15.13
C GLU A 327 14.08 -20.52 14.18
N GLY A 328 13.12 -21.22 13.56
CA GLY A 328 13.37 -22.23 12.56
C GLY A 328 12.60 -23.54 12.76
N TYR A 329 12.94 -24.53 11.94
CA TYR A 329 12.33 -25.85 11.98
C TYR A 329 13.02 -26.76 12.99
N ASN A 330 12.24 -27.23 13.97
CA ASN A 330 12.69 -28.25 14.93
C ASN A 330 12.31 -29.64 14.42
N ARG A 331 13.32 -30.48 14.15
CA ARG A 331 13.13 -31.84 13.63
C ARG A 331 12.49 -32.79 14.63
N GLU A 332 12.81 -32.64 15.93
CA GLU A 332 12.29 -33.53 16.98
C GLU A 332 10.80 -33.29 17.22
N ALA A 333 10.39 -32.03 17.21
CA ALA A 333 8.99 -31.63 17.38
C ALA A 333 8.20 -31.65 16.04
N ASP A 334 8.85 -31.89 14.89
CA ASP A 334 8.28 -31.71 13.54
C ASP A 334 7.50 -30.39 13.40
N GLY A 335 8.01 -29.33 13.98
CA GLY A 335 7.33 -28.04 14.11
C GLY A 335 8.22 -26.84 13.84
N ILE A 336 7.60 -25.71 13.53
CA ILE A 336 8.29 -24.42 13.40
C ILE A 336 8.30 -23.75 14.78
N MET A 337 9.49 -23.42 15.25
CA MET A 337 9.69 -22.67 16.49
C MET A 337 9.52 -21.18 16.21
N ALA A 338 8.69 -20.54 17.00
CA ALA A 338 8.45 -19.10 16.92
C ALA A 338 8.42 -18.52 18.33
N ARG A 339 9.01 -17.34 18.48
CA ARG A 339 9.08 -16.58 19.75
C ARG A 339 8.38 -15.24 19.57
N LYS A 340 7.57 -14.87 20.55
CA LYS A 340 6.93 -13.55 20.54
C LYS A 340 7.93 -12.47 20.92
N ALA A 341 8.17 -11.52 20.00
CA ALA A 341 8.98 -10.34 20.24
C ALA A 341 8.16 -9.22 20.86
N PHE A 342 7.01 -8.90 20.25
CA PHE A 342 6.10 -7.86 20.77
C PHE A 342 4.69 -8.41 20.92
N GLU A 343 3.98 -7.89 21.94
CA GLU A 343 2.58 -8.18 22.19
C GLU A 343 1.83 -6.89 22.55
N TRP A 344 0.64 -6.74 21.99
CA TRP A 344 -0.27 -5.67 22.35
C TRP A 344 -1.14 -6.09 23.55
N ASP A 345 -1.16 -5.25 24.58
CA ASP A 345 -2.07 -5.39 25.71
C ASP A 345 -3.37 -4.62 25.41
N PRO A 346 -4.52 -5.32 25.23
CA PRO A 346 -5.79 -4.68 24.90
C PRO A 346 -6.40 -3.90 26.06
N VAL A 347 -6.01 -4.15 27.28
CA VAL A 347 -6.54 -3.49 28.48
C VAL A 347 -5.88 -2.12 28.62
N GLU A 348 -4.56 -2.09 28.62
CA GLU A 348 -3.77 -0.88 28.78
C GLU A 348 -3.56 -0.09 27.47
N ASP A 349 -3.83 -0.73 26.31
CA ASP A 349 -3.56 -0.21 24.96
C ASP A 349 -2.08 0.12 24.71
N VAL A 350 -1.19 -0.77 25.16
CA VAL A 350 0.25 -0.61 25.04
C VAL A 350 0.87 -1.82 24.34
N HIS A 351 1.98 -1.60 23.65
CA HIS A 351 2.80 -2.67 23.07
C HIS A 351 3.96 -2.99 24.01
N ARG A 352 4.06 -4.25 24.42
CA ARG A 352 5.14 -4.74 25.30
C ARG A 352 6.20 -5.43 24.47
N PHE A 353 7.48 -5.08 24.70
CA PHE A 353 8.61 -5.79 24.11
C PHE A 353 8.94 -7.00 24.97
N ILE A 354 8.39 -8.16 24.60
CA ILE A 354 8.53 -9.42 25.37
C ILE A 354 9.95 -10.00 25.26
N ALA A 355 10.56 -9.90 24.05
CA ALA A 355 11.91 -10.36 23.78
C ALA A 355 13.00 -9.31 24.12
N ASN A 356 12.71 -8.32 24.96
CA ASN A 356 13.71 -7.32 25.35
C ASN A 356 14.93 -7.98 26.01
N LYS A 357 16.13 -7.70 25.49
CA LYS A 357 17.41 -8.33 25.88
C LYS A 357 17.43 -9.86 25.72
N ASN A 358 16.62 -10.38 24.80
CA ASN A 358 16.57 -11.81 24.46
C ASN A 358 15.91 -12.02 23.08
N SER A 359 16.12 -11.10 22.13
CA SER A 359 15.58 -11.21 20.77
C SER A 359 16.49 -12.09 19.91
N TYR A 360 15.94 -13.15 19.37
CA TYR A 360 16.65 -14.02 18.44
C TYR A 360 17.09 -13.26 17.19
N ILE A 361 16.24 -12.40 16.65
CA ILE A 361 16.56 -11.64 15.43
C ILE A 361 17.63 -10.58 15.72
N LEU A 362 17.47 -9.79 16.78
CA LEU A 362 18.45 -8.74 17.08
C LEU A 362 19.82 -9.32 17.42
N GLU A 363 19.87 -10.34 18.28
CA GLU A 363 21.14 -10.89 18.78
C GLU A 363 21.76 -11.88 17.80
N GLU A 364 21.01 -12.91 17.38
CA GLU A 364 21.54 -14.01 16.58
C GLU A 364 21.64 -13.69 15.08
N LYS A 365 20.68 -12.95 14.54
CA LYS A 365 20.60 -12.69 13.10
C LYS A 365 21.19 -11.33 12.71
N ILE A 366 21.17 -10.33 13.58
CA ILE A 366 21.67 -8.98 13.27
C ILE A 366 23.02 -8.74 13.94
N ALA A 367 23.11 -8.71 15.27
CA ALA A 367 24.31 -8.33 15.98
C ALA A 367 25.50 -9.23 15.62
N LYS A 368 25.33 -10.55 15.61
CA LYS A 368 26.40 -11.49 15.22
C LYS A 368 26.90 -11.23 13.78
N ASN A 369 25.97 -11.03 12.82
CA ASN A 369 26.33 -10.79 11.42
C ASN A 369 26.90 -9.39 11.19
N ALA A 370 26.57 -8.43 12.04
CA ALA A 370 27.13 -7.08 12.01
C ALA A 370 28.50 -6.98 12.72
N GLY A 371 28.96 -8.07 13.35
CA GLY A 371 30.29 -8.15 13.99
C GLY A 371 30.36 -7.51 15.37
N TYR A 372 29.25 -7.39 16.09
CA TYR A 372 29.23 -6.95 17.48
C TYR A 372 30.00 -7.97 18.37
N ALA A 373 30.92 -7.49 19.21
CA ALA A 373 31.63 -8.33 20.16
C ALA A 373 30.70 -8.85 21.27
N ASP A 374 29.83 -8.01 21.75
CA ASP A 374 28.70 -8.33 22.63
C ASP A 374 27.40 -8.08 21.90
N THR A 375 26.63 -9.14 21.67
CA THR A 375 25.35 -9.05 20.93
C THR A 375 24.31 -8.19 21.63
N SER A 376 24.48 -7.96 22.95
CA SER A 376 23.58 -7.09 23.72
C SER A 376 23.75 -5.60 23.39
N GLU A 377 24.87 -5.17 22.79
CA GLU A 377 25.07 -3.78 22.34
C GLU A 377 24.07 -3.35 21.25
N ILE A 378 23.42 -4.29 20.55
CA ILE A 378 22.38 -3.98 19.57
C ILE A 378 21.17 -3.26 20.19
N TYR A 379 20.94 -3.44 21.49
CA TYR A 379 19.86 -2.76 22.20
C TYR A 379 20.13 -1.27 22.41
N ASP A 380 21.39 -0.85 22.43
CA ASP A 380 21.73 0.58 22.45
C ASP A 380 21.33 1.25 21.14
N GLU A 381 21.57 0.57 20.01
CA GLU A 381 21.10 1.02 18.71
C GLU A 381 19.56 1.00 18.59
N TYR A 382 18.90 0.02 19.21
CA TYR A 382 17.46 -0.04 19.29
C TYR A 382 16.87 1.14 20.08
N GLU A 383 17.38 1.41 21.29
CA GLU A 383 16.91 2.51 22.14
C GLU A 383 17.19 3.87 21.48
N LYS A 384 18.32 4.04 20.81
CA LYS A 384 18.64 5.25 20.04
C LYS A 384 17.61 5.52 18.96
N ARG A 385 17.28 4.53 18.11
CA ARG A 385 16.25 4.70 17.06
C ARG A 385 14.86 4.92 17.61
N LYS A 386 14.53 4.26 18.70
CA LYS A 386 13.28 4.48 19.42
C LYS A 386 13.17 5.92 19.88
N TYR A 387 14.23 6.46 20.50
CA TYR A 387 14.31 7.84 20.96
C TYR A 387 14.17 8.83 19.78
N ILE A 388 14.87 8.60 18.65
CA ILE A 388 14.74 9.42 17.45
C ILE A 388 13.27 9.48 16.98
N LEU A 389 12.60 8.33 16.91
CA LEU A 389 11.20 8.26 16.48
C LEU A 389 10.25 8.97 17.48
N GLU A 390 10.51 8.86 18.77
CA GLU A 390 9.76 9.58 19.81
C GLU A 390 9.93 11.09 19.65
N ARG A 391 11.16 11.57 19.45
CA ARG A 391 11.43 13.00 19.20
C ARG A 391 10.73 13.49 17.92
N LEU A 392 10.74 12.73 16.83
CA LEU A 392 10.03 13.09 15.60
C LEU A 392 8.50 13.19 15.81
N VAL A 393 7.92 12.35 16.67
CA VAL A 393 6.50 12.41 17.03
C VAL A 393 6.21 13.61 17.94
N GLU A 394 7.08 13.93 18.89
CA GLU A 394 6.95 15.09 19.78
C GLU A 394 7.03 16.41 19.01
N GLU A 395 7.93 16.51 18.02
CA GLU A 395 8.07 17.66 17.12
C GLU A 395 7.03 17.67 15.98
N GLU A 396 6.02 16.80 16.04
CA GLU A 396 4.92 16.69 15.07
C GLU A 396 5.38 16.52 13.61
N VAL A 397 6.49 15.84 13.37
CA VAL A 397 6.99 15.52 12.02
C VAL A 397 6.20 14.33 11.47
N PHE A 398 5.01 14.61 10.89
CA PHE A 398 4.12 13.58 10.35
C PHE A 398 4.11 13.49 8.82
N ASP A 399 4.71 14.45 8.13
CA ASP A 399 4.84 14.41 6.67
C ASP A 399 5.76 13.24 6.27
N TYR A 400 5.27 12.43 5.33
CA TYR A 400 5.99 11.20 4.90
C TYR A 400 7.40 11.51 4.39
N TYR A 401 7.53 12.51 3.53
CA TYR A 401 8.83 12.81 2.92
C TYR A 401 9.82 13.44 3.89
N LYS A 402 9.35 14.21 4.86
CA LYS A 402 10.19 14.70 5.96
C LYS A 402 10.70 13.56 6.85
N VAL A 403 9.87 12.54 7.10
CA VAL A 403 10.29 11.36 7.84
C VAL A 403 11.30 10.53 7.02
N VAL A 404 11.09 10.38 5.71
CA VAL A 404 12.08 9.77 4.80
C VAL A 404 13.41 10.50 4.90
N GLU A 405 13.39 11.84 4.83
CA GLU A 405 14.58 12.69 4.90
C GLU A 405 15.33 12.51 6.25
N ALA A 406 14.59 12.46 7.36
CA ALA A 406 15.15 12.21 8.69
C ALA A 406 15.82 10.84 8.79
N VAL A 407 15.12 9.77 8.39
CA VAL A 407 15.66 8.40 8.43
C VAL A 407 16.89 8.26 7.54
N TRP A 408 16.84 8.81 6.33
CA TRP A 408 17.97 8.75 5.40
C TRP A 408 19.11 9.71 5.76
N GLY A 409 18.82 10.82 6.43
CA GLY A 409 19.82 11.69 7.05
C GLY A 409 20.59 10.93 8.12
N TYR A 410 19.88 10.19 8.99
CA TYR A 410 20.52 9.35 9.99
C TYR A 410 21.43 8.27 9.38
N TYR A 411 21.04 7.64 8.26
CA TYR A 411 21.91 6.67 7.57
C TYR A 411 23.20 7.31 7.03
N ARG A 412 23.14 8.57 6.57
CA ARG A 412 24.28 9.25 5.95
C ARG A 412 25.24 9.87 6.95
N GLU A 413 24.73 10.50 8.01
CA GLU A 413 25.49 11.38 8.90
C GLU A 413 25.24 11.11 10.39
N GLY A 414 24.52 10.01 10.70
CA GLY A 414 24.11 9.72 12.07
C GLY A 414 23.17 10.79 12.63
N GLU A 415 23.28 11.11 13.89
CA GLU A 415 22.45 12.11 14.57
C GLU A 415 22.53 13.50 13.93
N LYS A 416 23.68 13.86 13.33
CA LYS A 416 23.87 15.15 12.64
C LYS A 416 23.01 15.32 11.39
N GLY A 417 22.58 14.21 10.80
CA GLY A 417 21.71 14.21 9.63
C GLY A 417 20.22 14.33 9.95
N LEU A 418 19.85 14.42 11.21
CA LEU A 418 18.47 14.57 11.64
C LEU A 418 18.00 16.04 11.55
N PRO A 419 16.75 16.29 11.14
CA PRO A 419 16.18 17.64 11.07
C PRO A 419 15.76 18.18 12.45
N ILE A 420 16.03 17.46 13.52
CA ILE A 420 15.67 17.75 14.91
C ILE A 420 16.89 17.56 15.81
N GLU A 421 16.92 18.22 16.96
CA GLU A 421 17.93 17.95 18.01
C GLU A 421 17.56 16.67 18.79
N VAL A 422 18.51 15.76 18.87
CA VAL A 422 18.37 14.43 19.51
C VAL A 422 19.37 14.27 20.67
#